data_044fec5f97c8b1acf0e638d38312cc64
#
_entry.id   044fec5f97c8b1acf0e638d38312cc64
#
_cell.length_a   1.000
_cell.length_b   1.000
_cell.length_c   1.000
_cell.angle_alpha   90.00
_cell.angle_beta   90.00
_cell.angle_gamma   90.00
#
_symmetry.space_group_name_H-M   'P 1'
#
loop_
_entity.id
_entity.type
_entity.pdbx_description
1 polymer ?
#
loop_
_entity_poly.entity_id
_entity_poly.type
_entity_poly.pdbx_seq_one_letter_code
_entity_poly.pdbx_strand_id
1 'polypeptide(L)'
;MYIFSLFKPSTVPTHKINITQRERECYIDLRPFMNPAPYTVHEGASLSRVFRLFRALGLRHIVVVEDHNEVTGIVTRKDLARYRMWSHRGRTGLEEVHILHLSDTHDA
;
A
#
# COMPACT_ATOMS: atom_id res chain seq x y z
N MET A 1 19.75 -15.72 15.80
CA MET A 1 18.88 -15.76 17.00
C MET A 1 17.61 -14.99 16.70
N TYR A 2 16.48 -15.68 16.60
CA TYR A 2 15.18 -15.06 16.33
C TYR A 2 14.58 -14.63 17.66
N ILE A 3 14.32 -13.34 17.82
CA ILE A 3 13.61 -12.85 19.00
C ILE A 3 12.12 -12.90 18.67
N PHE A 4 11.43 -13.92 19.18
CA PHE A 4 9.98 -13.90 19.29
C PHE A 4 9.60 -12.92 20.40
N SER A 5 9.54 -11.66 20.10
CA SER A 5 8.86 -10.71 20.96
C SER A 5 7.38 -10.80 20.67
N LEU A 6 6.61 -11.21 21.64
CA LEU A 6 5.16 -11.01 21.69
C LEU A 6 4.89 -9.50 21.52
N PHE A 7 4.68 -9.09 20.28
CA PHE A 7 4.29 -7.73 19.97
C PHE A 7 2.83 -7.55 20.43
N LYS A 8 2.64 -7.24 21.70
CA LYS A 8 1.49 -6.44 22.10
C LYS A 8 1.66 -5.10 21.38
N PRO A 9 0.61 -4.56 20.74
CA PRO A 9 0.66 -3.19 20.24
C PRO A 9 0.95 -2.28 21.43
N SER A 10 2.22 -2.01 21.65
CA SER A 10 2.62 -1.09 22.71
C SER A 10 2.41 0.30 22.17
N THR A 11 1.67 1.11 22.91
CA THR A 11 1.47 2.54 22.67
C THR A 11 2.74 3.36 22.93
N VAL A 12 3.92 2.70 22.95
CA VAL A 12 5.20 3.38 23.15
C VAL A 12 5.57 4.13 21.88
N PRO A 13 5.71 5.46 21.93
CA PRO A 13 6.13 6.24 20.77
C PRO A 13 7.52 5.78 20.29
N THR A 14 7.71 5.69 18.99
CA THR A 14 8.93 5.17 18.34
C THR A 14 10.22 5.85 18.83
N HIS A 15 10.15 7.16 19.17
CA HIS A 15 11.29 7.93 19.67
C HIS A 15 11.74 7.55 21.08
N LYS A 16 10.94 6.76 21.82
CA LYS A 16 11.29 6.23 23.16
C LYS A 16 11.85 4.82 23.14
N ILE A 17 11.97 4.21 21.96
CA ILE A 17 12.54 2.87 21.81
C ILE A 17 14.05 3.00 21.72
N ASN A 18 14.73 2.59 22.78
CA ASN A 18 16.19 2.48 22.78
C ASN A 18 16.60 1.11 22.26
N ILE A 19 17.19 1.07 21.08
CA ILE A 19 17.71 -0.15 20.48
C ILE A 19 19.17 -0.31 20.88
N THR A 20 19.48 -1.40 21.59
CA THR A 20 20.86 -1.72 21.97
C THR A 20 21.67 -2.16 20.76
N GLN A 21 23.01 -2.09 20.85
CA GLN A 21 23.89 -2.54 19.76
C GLN A 21 23.65 -4.00 19.39
N ARG A 22 23.40 -4.87 20.37
CA ARG A 22 23.08 -6.29 20.15
C ARG A 22 21.78 -6.49 19.40
N GLU A 23 20.77 -5.69 19.68
CA GLU A 23 19.47 -5.75 18.98
C GLU A 23 19.56 -5.28 17.53
N ARG A 24 20.49 -4.40 17.20
CA ARG A 24 20.76 -3.96 15.83
C ARG A 24 21.31 -5.07 14.94
N GLU A 25 21.93 -6.08 15.52
CA GLU A 25 22.46 -7.26 14.82
C GLU A 25 21.43 -8.39 14.68
N CYS A 26 20.25 -8.22 15.25
CA CYS A 26 19.17 -9.20 15.19
C CYS A 26 18.29 -9.01 13.96
N TYR A 27 17.73 -10.11 13.46
CA TYR A 27 16.74 -10.13 12.38
C TYR A 27 15.37 -10.49 12.96
N ILE A 28 14.33 -9.91 12.36
CA ILE A 28 12.94 -10.24 12.69
C ILE A 28 12.43 -11.23 11.64
N ASP A 29 11.85 -12.33 12.10
CA ASP A 29 11.13 -13.24 11.22
C ASP A 29 9.73 -12.69 10.92
N LEU A 30 9.52 -12.25 9.68
CA LEU A 30 8.24 -11.69 9.25
C LEU A 30 7.24 -12.74 8.74
N ARG A 31 7.67 -13.98 8.55
CA ARG A 31 6.82 -15.05 7.99
C ARG A 31 5.49 -15.25 8.73
N PRO A 32 5.44 -15.17 10.08
CA PRO A 32 4.17 -15.29 10.80
C PRO A 32 3.19 -14.13 10.56
N PHE A 33 3.67 -13.00 10.05
CA PHE A 33 2.90 -11.76 9.89
C PHE A 33 2.58 -11.43 8.43
N MET A 34 3.23 -12.10 7.49
CA MET A 34 3.06 -11.82 6.08
C MET A 34 1.96 -12.69 5.45
N ASN A 35 1.29 -12.15 4.44
CA ASN A 35 0.44 -12.94 3.56
C ASN A 35 1.33 -13.62 2.50
N PRO A 36 1.41 -14.96 2.48
CA PRO A 36 2.28 -15.67 1.54
C PRO A 36 1.75 -15.66 0.09
N ALA A 37 0.48 -15.30 -0.11
CA ALA A 37 -0.18 -15.25 -1.41
C ALA A 37 -0.90 -13.91 -1.61
N PRO A 38 -0.18 -12.78 -1.69
CA PRO A 38 -0.77 -11.48 -1.94
C PRO A 38 -1.35 -11.41 -3.36
N TYR A 39 -2.35 -10.55 -3.54
CA TYR A 39 -2.79 -10.20 -4.89
C TYR A 39 -1.70 -9.41 -5.59
N THR A 40 -1.36 -9.83 -6.81
CA THR A 40 -0.37 -9.16 -7.64
C THR A 40 -0.98 -8.72 -8.97
N VAL A 41 -0.40 -7.69 -9.57
CA VAL A 41 -0.65 -7.28 -10.95
C VAL A 41 0.67 -7.06 -11.66
N HIS A 42 0.67 -7.31 -12.97
CA HIS A 42 1.82 -6.99 -13.80
C HIS A 42 1.95 -5.49 -13.97
N GLU A 43 3.18 -4.97 -14.06
CA GLU A 43 3.44 -3.52 -14.20
C GLU A 43 2.78 -2.90 -15.45
N GLY A 44 2.61 -3.68 -16.53
CA GLY A 44 1.87 -3.29 -17.73
C GLY A 44 0.34 -3.35 -17.60
N ALA A 45 -0.22 -3.68 -16.43
CA ALA A 45 -1.66 -3.73 -16.25
C ALA A 45 -2.29 -2.34 -16.35
N SER A 46 -3.45 -2.25 -17.01
CA SER A 46 -4.16 -0.97 -17.10
C SER A 46 -4.67 -0.51 -15.74
N LEU A 47 -4.64 0.80 -15.51
CA LEU A 47 -5.17 1.40 -14.29
C LEU A 47 -6.66 1.06 -14.06
N SER A 48 -7.45 0.95 -15.12
CA SER A 48 -8.85 0.50 -15.06
C SER A 48 -8.99 -0.90 -14.48
N ARG A 49 -8.09 -1.83 -14.85
CA ARG A 49 -8.07 -3.19 -14.29
C ARG A 49 -7.74 -3.17 -12.81
N VAL A 50 -6.72 -2.42 -12.43
CA VAL A 50 -6.30 -2.26 -11.04
C VAL A 50 -7.43 -1.68 -10.20
N PHE A 51 -8.07 -0.64 -10.69
CA PHE A 51 -9.22 0.01 -10.02
C PHE A 51 -10.38 -0.97 -9.77
N ARG A 52 -10.72 -1.79 -10.79
CA ARG A 52 -11.76 -2.83 -10.65
C ARG A 52 -11.41 -3.87 -9.60
N LEU A 53 -10.14 -4.32 -9.54
CA LEU A 53 -9.67 -5.27 -8.53
C LEU A 53 -9.82 -4.71 -7.11
N PHE A 54 -9.43 -3.47 -6.89
CA PHE A 54 -9.60 -2.82 -5.59
C PHE A 54 -11.07 -2.75 -5.16
N ARG A 55 -11.97 -2.43 -6.08
CA ARG A 55 -13.41 -2.36 -5.79
C ARG A 55 -14.03 -3.72 -5.56
N ALA A 56 -13.72 -4.70 -6.41
CA ALA A 56 -14.31 -6.03 -6.35
C ALA A 56 -13.86 -6.83 -5.13
N LEU A 57 -12.58 -6.69 -4.75
CA LEU A 57 -11.95 -7.48 -3.70
C LEU A 57 -11.77 -6.71 -2.38
N GLY A 58 -12.14 -5.45 -2.34
CA GLY A 58 -11.98 -4.61 -1.15
C GLY A 58 -10.52 -4.44 -0.70
N LEU A 59 -9.57 -4.49 -1.64
CA LEU A 59 -8.15 -4.43 -1.34
C LEU A 59 -7.74 -3.07 -0.76
N ARG A 60 -6.70 -3.07 0.05
CA ARG A 60 -6.04 -1.85 0.55
C ARG A 60 -4.77 -1.54 -0.22
N HIS A 61 -4.10 -2.59 -0.71
CA HIS A 61 -2.88 -2.51 -1.50
C HIS A 61 -2.81 -3.71 -2.45
N ILE A 62 -2.05 -3.56 -3.51
CA ILE A 62 -1.74 -4.60 -4.48
C ILE A 62 -0.26 -4.52 -4.83
N VAL A 63 0.41 -5.65 -4.91
CA VAL A 63 1.83 -5.72 -5.27
C VAL A 63 1.95 -5.70 -6.80
N VAL A 64 2.88 -4.91 -7.31
CA VAL A 64 3.19 -4.83 -8.73
C VAL A 64 4.43 -5.66 -9.01
N VAL A 65 4.36 -6.52 -10.02
CA VAL A 65 5.44 -7.41 -10.42
C VAL A 65 5.75 -7.27 -11.91
N GLU A 66 6.98 -7.55 -12.28
CA GLU A 66 7.40 -7.68 -13.67
C GLU A 66 7.27 -9.13 -14.18
N ASP A 67 7.71 -9.39 -15.42
CA ASP A 67 7.60 -10.69 -16.11
C ASP A 67 8.23 -11.86 -15.33
N HIS A 68 9.28 -11.61 -14.56
CA HIS A 68 9.95 -12.63 -13.74
C HIS A 68 9.38 -12.76 -12.32
N ASN A 69 8.21 -12.17 -12.05
CA ASN A 69 7.60 -12.07 -10.72
C ASN A 69 8.45 -11.32 -9.68
N GLU A 70 9.37 -10.49 -10.11
CA GLU A 70 10.08 -9.60 -9.21
C GLU A 70 9.20 -8.40 -8.86
N VAL A 71 9.22 -8.01 -7.59
CA VAL A 71 8.40 -6.90 -7.10
C VAL A 71 9.02 -5.58 -7.56
N THR A 72 8.26 -4.82 -8.35
CA THR A 72 8.65 -3.51 -8.85
C THR A 72 7.96 -2.36 -8.12
N GLY A 73 6.86 -2.65 -7.42
CA GLY A 73 6.15 -1.61 -6.69
C GLY A 73 4.95 -2.11 -5.91
N ILE A 74 4.23 -1.17 -5.36
CA ILE A 74 2.96 -1.38 -4.65
C ILE A 74 1.99 -0.26 -4.98
N VAL A 75 0.72 -0.60 -5.19
CA VAL A 75 -0.36 0.36 -5.40
C VAL A 75 -1.29 0.31 -4.19
N THR A 76 -1.64 1.46 -3.67
CA THR A 76 -2.54 1.61 -2.53
C THR A 76 -3.84 2.30 -2.92
N ARG A 77 -4.84 2.26 -2.05
CA ARG A 77 -6.08 3.03 -2.25
C ARG A 77 -5.83 4.53 -2.38
N LYS A 78 -4.83 5.05 -1.67
CA LYS A 78 -4.48 6.46 -1.71
C LYS A 78 -3.99 6.87 -3.10
N ASP A 79 -3.22 6.01 -3.76
CA ASP A 79 -2.74 6.26 -5.11
C ASP A 79 -3.90 6.29 -6.10
N LEU A 80 -4.89 5.39 -5.93
CA LEU A 80 -6.08 5.34 -6.77
C LEU A 80 -7.09 6.45 -6.49
N ALA A 81 -7.08 7.06 -5.30
CA ALA A 81 -7.97 8.16 -4.97
C ALA A 81 -7.78 9.39 -5.87
N ARG A 82 -6.66 9.48 -6.57
CA ARG A 82 -6.39 10.51 -7.56
C ARG A 82 -7.16 10.32 -8.87
N TYR A 83 -7.79 9.16 -9.06
CA TYR A 83 -8.47 8.81 -10.30
C TYR A 83 -9.94 8.51 -10.06
N ARG A 84 -10.77 8.94 -10.98
CA ARG A 84 -12.19 8.67 -11.02
C ARG A 84 -12.53 7.82 -12.25
N MET A 85 -13.22 6.71 -12.04
CA MET A 85 -13.76 5.94 -13.14
C MET A 85 -15.11 6.52 -13.56
N TRP A 86 -15.26 6.80 -14.85
CA TRP A 86 -16.52 7.22 -15.45
C TRP A 86 -17.03 6.18 -16.43
N SER A 87 -18.34 6.09 -16.56
CA SER A 87 -19.01 5.25 -17.55
C SER A 87 -20.07 6.06 -18.24
N HIS A 88 -20.03 6.13 -19.57
CA HIS A 88 -21.02 6.79 -20.37
C HIS A 88 -21.22 6.04 -21.69
N ARG A 89 -22.49 5.69 -22.01
CA ARG A 89 -22.91 5.01 -23.26
C ARG A 89 -22.06 3.76 -23.59
N GLY A 90 -21.82 2.91 -22.59
CA GLY A 90 -21.05 1.67 -22.76
C GLY A 90 -19.53 1.86 -22.86
N ARG A 91 -19.03 3.09 -22.77
CA ARG A 91 -17.59 3.38 -22.67
C ARG A 91 -17.23 3.67 -21.22
N THR A 92 -16.09 3.16 -20.81
CA THR A 92 -15.52 3.42 -19.48
C THR A 92 -14.16 4.07 -19.64
N GLY A 93 -13.84 5.02 -18.80
CA GLY A 93 -12.54 5.68 -18.78
C GLY A 93 -12.15 6.08 -17.38
N LEU A 94 -10.92 6.55 -17.25
CA LEU A 94 -10.36 7.10 -16.03
C LEU A 94 -10.03 8.56 -16.23
N GLU A 95 -10.38 9.36 -15.26
CA GLU A 95 -10.09 10.79 -15.19
C GLU A 95 -9.27 11.06 -13.95
N GLU A 96 -8.19 11.81 -14.07
CA GLU A 96 -7.43 12.28 -12.93
C GLU A 96 -8.20 13.41 -12.26
N VAL A 97 -8.55 13.21 -11.02
CA VAL A 97 -9.20 14.23 -10.19
C VAL A 97 -8.11 15.08 -9.56
N HIS A 98 -8.01 16.33 -10.01
CA HIS A 98 -7.22 17.32 -9.30
C HIS A 98 -7.88 17.60 -7.95
N ILE A 99 -7.35 17.00 -6.91
CA ILE A 99 -7.71 17.39 -5.54
C ILE A 99 -7.07 18.76 -5.35
N LEU A 100 -7.85 19.81 -5.50
CA LEU A 100 -7.46 21.13 -5.01
C LEU A 100 -7.18 20.96 -3.53
N HIS A 101 -5.93 21.09 -3.17
CA HIS A 101 -5.52 21.19 -1.78
C HIS A 101 -6.23 22.43 -1.21
N LEU A 102 -7.29 22.19 -0.46
CA LEU A 102 -7.80 23.18 0.49
C LEU A 102 -6.83 23.25 1.67
N SER A 103 -5.59 23.64 1.35
CA SER A 103 -4.65 24.13 2.34
C SER A 103 -4.75 25.64 2.27
N ASP A 104 -5.00 26.22 3.43
CA ASP A 104 -4.84 27.60 3.77
C ASP A 104 -5.97 28.57 3.43
N THR A 105 -7.03 28.48 4.22
CA THR A 105 -7.65 29.70 4.74
C THR A 105 -7.61 29.64 6.27
N HIS A 106 -6.43 29.81 6.81
CA HIS A 106 -6.24 30.27 8.17
C HIS A 106 -5.34 31.49 8.09
N ASP A 107 -5.91 32.55 7.55
CA ASP A 107 -5.49 33.91 7.80
C ASP A 107 -6.73 34.76 8.05
N ALA A 108 -7.00 34.91 9.29
CA ALA A 108 -7.72 36.07 9.82
C ALA A 108 -7.32 36.25 11.24
#